data_3a91a9e25abe0cc4cf1334bc97104d01
#
_entry.id   3a91a9e25abe0cc4cf1334bc97104d01
#
_cell.length_a   1.000
_cell.length_b   1.000
_cell.length_c   1.000
_cell.angle_alpha   90.00
_cell.angle_beta   90.00
_cell.angle_gamma   90.00
#
_symmetry.space_group_name_H-M   'P 1'
#
loop_
_entity.id
_entity.type
_entity.pdbx_description
1 polymer ?
#
loop_
_entity_poly.entity_id
_entity_poly.type
_entity_poly.pdbx_seq_one_letter_code
_entity_poly.pdbx_strand_id
1 'polypeptide(L)'
;MDITQNASTEKNPSKLYEYADDISYSVRCAESDDFRKVKDSFSCGNEVIDHDFVDTEFDRKYVSYVVTDDSNGNIIAIYSLSCSACVYSIYDKNYFSPSAEIALFAVDQKYQDIKFKDGDDCLSSAIFSELIYYIFTMTDDTIGATKIVLYATPNAVPFYSKCGFLKFQKDMLQNQDRYLDGCTPMYTDIR
;
A
#
# COMPACT_ATOMS: atom_id res chain seq x y z
N MET A 1 -19.41 1.09 -44.82
CA MET A 1 -19.97 1.17 -43.47
C MET A 1 -18.79 1.30 -42.53
N ASP A 2 -18.43 2.56 -42.21
CA ASP A 2 -17.33 2.87 -41.34
C ASP A 2 -17.80 2.76 -39.90
N ILE A 3 -17.16 1.85 -39.13
CA ILE A 3 -17.35 1.75 -37.69
C ILE A 3 -16.26 2.59 -37.05
N THR A 4 -16.55 3.86 -36.80
CA THR A 4 -15.74 4.75 -35.97
C THR A 4 -15.83 4.27 -34.51
N GLN A 5 -14.75 3.66 -34.03
CA GLN A 5 -14.55 3.41 -32.62
C GLN A 5 -14.36 4.75 -31.90
N ASN A 6 -15.36 5.14 -31.12
CA ASN A 6 -15.22 6.20 -30.13
C ASN A 6 -14.31 5.66 -29.00
N ALA A 7 -13.04 6.01 -29.05
CA ALA A 7 -12.16 5.95 -27.88
C ALA A 7 -12.64 7.02 -26.90
N SER A 8 -13.30 6.61 -25.83
CA SER A 8 -13.55 7.45 -24.67
C SER A 8 -12.18 7.81 -24.07
N THR A 9 -11.72 9.03 -24.31
CA THR A 9 -10.61 9.62 -23.56
C THR A 9 -11.07 9.79 -22.12
N GLU A 10 -10.71 8.83 -21.24
CA GLU A 10 -10.75 9.03 -19.80
C GLU A 10 -9.89 10.26 -19.52
N LYS A 11 -10.52 11.34 -19.04
CA LYS A 11 -9.82 12.52 -18.57
C LYS A 11 -9.04 12.11 -17.34
N ASN A 12 -7.72 12.02 -17.48
CA ASN A 12 -6.80 11.88 -16.37
C ASN A 12 -7.10 13.02 -15.37
N PRO A 13 -7.40 12.73 -14.09
CA PRO A 13 -7.68 13.79 -13.13
C PRO A 13 -6.50 14.79 -13.14
N SER A 14 -6.78 16.07 -13.22
CA SER A 14 -5.75 17.11 -13.24
C SER A 14 -4.88 16.99 -11.99
N LYS A 15 -3.58 16.71 -12.16
CA LYS A 15 -2.62 16.65 -11.06
C LYS A 15 -2.60 18.01 -10.36
N LEU A 16 -2.61 17.99 -9.02
CA LEU A 16 -2.59 19.19 -8.19
C LEU A 16 -1.20 19.84 -8.15
N TYR A 17 -0.14 19.05 -8.35
CA TYR A 17 1.25 19.46 -8.25
C TYR A 17 2.03 19.00 -9.48
N GLU A 18 3.03 19.79 -9.87
CA GLU A 18 3.94 19.43 -10.94
C GLU A 18 5.05 18.49 -10.44
N TYR A 19 5.57 18.78 -9.24
CA TYR A 19 6.68 18.02 -8.63
C TYR A 19 6.38 17.63 -7.20
N ALA A 20 6.95 16.49 -6.77
CA ALA A 20 6.81 15.98 -5.40
C ALA A 20 7.52 16.87 -4.36
N ASP A 21 8.57 17.58 -4.76
CA ASP A 21 9.28 18.56 -3.91
C ASP A 21 8.39 19.70 -3.41
N ASP A 22 7.29 19.96 -4.08
CA ASP A 22 6.36 21.03 -3.74
C ASP A 22 5.28 20.58 -2.75
N ILE A 23 5.32 19.29 -2.32
CA ILE A 23 4.34 18.66 -1.44
C ILE A 23 4.96 18.45 -0.06
N SER A 24 4.39 19.10 0.95
CA SER A 24 4.63 18.79 2.35
C SER A 24 3.49 17.92 2.86
N TYR A 25 3.79 16.84 3.58
CA TYR A 25 2.78 15.94 4.10
C TYR A 25 3.10 15.45 5.50
N SER A 26 2.06 15.04 6.20
CA SER A 26 2.14 14.42 7.50
C SER A 26 1.45 13.06 7.53
N VAL A 27 1.94 12.18 8.41
CA VAL A 27 1.42 10.83 8.59
C VAL A 27 0.86 10.71 10.00
N ARG A 28 -0.34 10.15 10.13
CA ARG A 28 -0.95 9.87 11.44
C ARG A 28 -1.90 8.68 11.38
N CYS A 29 -2.25 8.15 12.54
CA CYS A 29 -3.34 7.17 12.63
C CYS A 29 -4.63 7.77 12.10
N ALA A 30 -5.41 6.95 11.38
CA ALA A 30 -6.72 7.35 10.88
C ALA A 30 -7.73 7.48 12.01
N GLU A 31 -8.56 8.50 11.94
CA GLU A 31 -9.70 8.76 12.81
C GLU A 31 -11.01 8.54 12.04
N SER A 32 -12.15 8.43 12.74
CA SER A 32 -13.46 8.16 12.09
C SER A 32 -13.82 9.15 10.96
N ASP A 33 -13.39 10.40 11.07
CA ASP A 33 -13.61 11.40 10.02
C ASP A 33 -12.78 11.13 8.74
N ASP A 34 -11.62 10.49 8.88
CA ASP A 34 -10.77 10.16 7.74
C ASP A 34 -11.37 9.03 6.91
N PHE A 35 -11.93 8.01 7.54
CA PHE A 35 -12.64 6.94 6.82
C PHE A 35 -13.81 7.49 6.02
N ARG A 36 -14.51 8.49 6.54
CA ARG A 36 -15.57 9.20 5.82
C ARG A 36 -15.01 9.98 4.63
N LYS A 37 -13.92 10.74 4.83
CA LYS A 37 -13.24 11.48 3.74
C LYS A 37 -12.73 10.54 2.64
N VAL A 38 -12.17 9.38 3.00
CA VAL A 38 -11.74 8.37 2.02
C VAL A 38 -12.94 7.93 1.20
N LYS A 39 -14.04 7.56 1.84
CA LYS A 39 -15.27 7.15 1.16
C LYS A 39 -15.82 8.21 0.20
N ASP A 40 -15.72 9.48 0.57
CA ASP A 40 -16.38 10.59 -0.16
C ASP A 40 -15.49 11.20 -1.27
N SER A 41 -14.16 11.15 -1.14
CA SER A 41 -13.28 11.97 -1.99
C SER A 41 -11.94 11.34 -2.40
N PHE A 42 -11.55 10.22 -1.82
CA PHE A 42 -10.33 9.49 -2.20
C PHE A 42 -10.64 8.47 -3.29
N SER A 43 -9.71 8.32 -4.24
CA SER A 43 -9.75 7.23 -5.20
C SER A 43 -8.34 6.85 -5.65
N CYS A 44 -7.95 5.62 -5.37
CA CYS A 44 -6.70 5.08 -5.91
C CYS A 44 -6.85 4.48 -7.32
N GLY A 45 -8.06 4.48 -7.88
CA GLY A 45 -8.39 3.83 -9.14
C GLY A 45 -8.77 2.36 -9.00
N ASN A 46 -8.92 1.86 -7.77
CA ASN A 46 -9.43 0.53 -7.47
C ASN A 46 -10.44 0.62 -6.31
N GLU A 47 -11.72 0.63 -6.65
CA GLU A 47 -12.82 0.79 -5.70
C GLU A 47 -12.82 -0.27 -4.59
N VAL A 48 -12.32 -1.48 -4.86
CA VAL A 48 -12.22 -2.54 -3.84
C VAL A 48 -11.23 -2.14 -2.75
N ILE A 49 -10.06 -1.60 -3.13
CA ILE A 49 -9.04 -1.14 -2.17
C ILE A 49 -9.56 0.05 -1.36
N ASP A 50 -10.22 1.00 -2.03
CA ASP A 50 -10.77 2.19 -1.37
C ASP A 50 -11.83 1.79 -0.34
N HIS A 51 -12.69 0.81 -0.67
CA HIS A 51 -13.71 0.26 0.22
C HIS A 51 -13.11 -0.56 1.37
N ASP A 52 -12.15 -1.45 1.08
CA ASP A 52 -11.48 -2.28 2.07
C ASP A 52 -10.82 -1.44 3.16
N PHE A 53 -10.25 -0.26 2.82
CA PHE A 53 -9.71 0.65 3.83
C PHE A 53 -10.79 1.15 4.79
N VAL A 54 -11.96 1.55 4.28
CA VAL A 54 -13.08 2.02 5.11
C VAL A 54 -13.53 0.94 6.08
N ASP A 55 -13.57 -0.32 5.65
CA ASP A 55 -13.98 -1.44 6.49
C ASP A 55 -12.99 -1.72 7.65
N THR A 56 -11.73 -1.26 7.54
CA THR A 56 -10.76 -1.41 8.65
C THR A 56 -11.10 -0.56 9.88
N GLU A 57 -11.98 0.45 9.78
CA GLU A 57 -12.39 1.29 10.92
C GLU A 57 -12.86 0.47 12.12
N PHE A 58 -13.58 -0.63 11.85
CA PHE A 58 -14.18 -1.46 12.90
C PHE A 58 -13.44 -2.77 13.16
N ASP A 59 -12.38 -3.06 12.39
CA ASP A 59 -11.60 -4.29 12.53
C ASP A 59 -10.32 -4.04 13.33
N ARG A 60 -10.34 -4.40 14.63
CA ARG A 60 -9.23 -4.18 15.56
C ARG A 60 -7.92 -4.89 15.23
N LYS A 61 -7.90 -5.77 14.23
CA LYS A 61 -6.64 -6.39 13.77
C LYS A 61 -5.79 -5.45 12.93
N TYR A 62 -6.35 -4.34 12.45
CA TYR A 62 -5.64 -3.33 11.66
C TYR A 62 -5.38 -2.07 12.47
N VAL A 63 -4.22 -1.46 12.18
CA VAL A 63 -3.94 -0.06 12.51
C VAL A 63 -3.84 0.69 11.20
N SER A 64 -4.77 1.59 10.98
CA SER A 64 -4.90 2.32 9.72
C SER A 64 -4.33 3.73 9.84
N TYR A 65 -3.71 4.20 8.77
CA TYR A 65 -3.02 5.49 8.69
C TYR A 65 -3.47 6.26 7.47
N VAL A 66 -3.43 7.57 7.60
CA VAL A 66 -3.60 8.52 6.49
C VAL A 66 -2.36 9.38 6.33
N VAL A 67 -2.00 9.65 5.09
CA VAL A 67 -0.99 10.63 4.69
C VAL A 67 -1.74 11.83 4.14
N THR A 68 -1.56 12.99 4.73
CA THR A 68 -2.31 14.20 4.39
C THR A 68 -1.39 15.30 3.87
N ASP A 69 -1.83 15.98 2.84
CA ASP A 69 -1.19 17.18 2.30
C ASP A 69 -1.37 18.33 3.30
N ASP A 70 -0.26 18.83 3.83
CA ASP A 70 -0.27 19.88 4.87
C ASP A 70 -0.80 21.22 4.37
N SER A 71 -0.79 21.45 3.06
CA SER A 71 -1.22 22.71 2.46
C SER A 71 -2.75 22.82 2.34
N ASN A 72 -3.45 21.70 2.14
CA ASN A 72 -4.88 21.69 1.83
C ASN A 72 -5.70 20.64 2.60
N GLY A 73 -5.04 19.74 3.35
CA GLY A 73 -5.66 18.69 4.16
C GLY A 73 -6.27 17.54 3.35
N ASN A 74 -5.95 17.42 2.06
CA ASN A 74 -6.37 16.29 1.25
C ASN A 74 -5.62 15.02 1.65
N ILE A 75 -6.26 13.88 1.51
CA ILE A 75 -5.62 12.58 1.72
C ILE A 75 -4.82 12.24 0.46
N ILE A 76 -3.50 12.11 0.63
CA ILE A 76 -2.56 11.70 -0.42
C ILE A 76 -2.52 10.18 -0.54
N ALA A 77 -2.40 9.49 0.61
CA ALA A 77 -2.28 8.05 0.66
C ALA A 77 -2.94 7.49 1.92
N ILE A 78 -3.29 6.23 1.85
CA ILE A 78 -3.84 5.43 2.95
C ILE A 78 -3.07 4.12 3.05
N TYR A 79 -2.90 3.62 4.28
CA TYR A 79 -2.38 2.28 4.49
C TYR A 79 -2.86 1.67 5.80
N SER A 80 -2.86 0.34 5.87
CA SER A 80 -3.22 -0.41 7.06
C SER A 80 -2.18 -1.47 7.35
N LEU A 81 -1.81 -1.59 8.63
CA LEU A 81 -0.85 -2.55 9.13
C LEU A 81 -1.53 -3.58 10.02
N SER A 82 -1.03 -4.79 10.00
CA SER A 82 -1.43 -5.87 10.92
C SER A 82 -0.24 -6.76 11.28
N CYS A 83 -0.41 -7.58 12.33
CA CYS A 83 0.51 -8.66 12.64
C CYS A 83 0.17 -9.89 11.79
N SER A 84 1.18 -10.57 11.29
CA SER A 84 1.04 -11.75 10.45
C SER A 84 2.15 -12.76 10.71
N ALA A 85 2.17 -13.85 9.98
CA ALA A 85 3.26 -14.79 9.97
C ALA A 85 3.48 -15.35 8.56
N CYS A 86 4.74 -15.43 8.13
CA CYS A 86 5.11 -16.28 7.02
C CYS A 86 5.15 -17.73 7.47
N VAL A 87 4.44 -18.59 6.77
CA VAL A 87 4.41 -20.03 7.05
C VAL A 87 5.21 -20.74 5.99
N TYR A 88 6.16 -21.54 6.42
CA TYR A 88 7.00 -22.38 5.55
C TYR A 88 6.63 -23.85 5.74
N SER A 89 6.41 -24.56 4.66
CA SER A 89 6.20 -26.02 4.68
C SER A 89 7.46 -26.72 4.20
N ILE A 90 8.21 -27.30 5.17
CA ILE A 90 9.47 -27.99 4.91
C ILE A 90 9.37 -29.42 5.50
N TYR A 91 9.54 -30.45 4.67
CA TYR A 91 9.44 -31.87 5.09
C TYR A 91 8.16 -32.15 5.90
N ASP A 92 7.00 -31.75 5.38
CA ASP A 92 5.66 -31.93 6.00
C ASP A 92 5.51 -31.29 7.39
N LYS A 93 6.39 -30.32 7.72
CA LYS A 93 6.30 -29.51 8.94
C LYS A 93 6.14 -28.05 8.59
N ASN A 94 5.28 -27.38 9.34
CA ASN A 94 5.08 -25.94 9.21
C ASN A 94 5.95 -25.18 10.22
N TYR A 95 6.72 -24.22 9.70
CA TYR A 95 7.52 -23.27 10.47
C TYR A 95 6.92 -21.88 10.32
N PHE A 96 6.88 -21.12 11.39
CA PHE A 96 6.28 -19.79 11.44
C PHE A 96 7.37 -18.76 11.66
N SER A 97 7.34 -17.71 10.84
CA SER A 97 8.21 -16.54 10.98
C SER A 97 7.32 -15.33 11.24
N PRO A 98 7.41 -14.68 12.42
CA PRO A 98 6.64 -13.49 12.73
C PRO A 98 6.86 -12.41 11.67
N SER A 99 5.80 -11.77 11.24
CA SER A 99 5.84 -10.79 10.16
C SER A 99 4.94 -9.59 10.47
N ALA A 100 5.36 -8.41 10.04
CA ALA A 100 4.47 -7.28 9.88
C ALA A 100 3.78 -7.39 8.50
N GLU A 101 2.50 -7.14 8.43
CA GLU A 101 1.75 -7.15 7.17
C GLU A 101 1.32 -5.75 6.79
N ILE A 102 1.68 -5.32 5.58
CA ILE A 102 1.06 -4.18 4.92
C ILE A 102 -0.23 -4.72 4.29
N ALA A 103 -1.32 -4.62 5.04
CA ALA A 103 -2.60 -5.17 4.63
C ALA A 103 -3.20 -4.41 3.45
N LEU A 104 -2.91 -3.10 3.38
CA LEU A 104 -3.33 -2.20 2.32
C LEU A 104 -2.33 -1.05 2.21
N PHE A 105 -2.04 -0.60 0.99
CA PHE A 105 -1.36 0.64 0.67
C PHE A 105 -1.91 1.18 -0.65
N ALA A 106 -2.38 2.43 -0.65
CA ALA A 106 -2.91 3.07 -1.83
C ALA A 106 -2.60 4.58 -1.83
N VAL A 107 -2.42 5.14 -3.02
CA VAL A 107 -2.18 6.58 -3.25
C VAL A 107 -3.31 7.10 -4.12
N ASP A 108 -3.87 8.26 -3.77
CA ASP A 108 -4.93 8.92 -4.55
C ASP A 108 -4.42 9.25 -5.96
N GLN A 109 -5.26 9.04 -6.96
CA GLN A 109 -4.93 9.26 -8.37
C GLN A 109 -4.38 10.65 -8.68
N LYS A 110 -4.80 11.67 -7.92
CA LYS A 110 -4.32 13.06 -8.07
C LYS A 110 -2.83 13.21 -7.70
N TYR A 111 -2.30 12.28 -6.88
CA TYR A 111 -0.93 12.28 -6.38
C TYR A 111 -0.07 11.14 -6.95
N GLN A 112 -0.67 10.22 -7.72
CA GLN A 112 0.09 9.16 -8.40
C GLN A 112 1.02 9.75 -9.46
N ASP A 113 2.18 9.10 -9.66
CA ASP A 113 3.18 9.45 -10.69
C ASP A 113 3.73 10.89 -10.61
N ILE A 114 3.55 11.60 -9.48
CA ILE A 114 4.22 12.88 -9.26
C ILE A 114 5.67 12.59 -8.92
N LYS A 115 6.58 13.03 -9.78
CA LYS A 115 8.02 12.80 -9.65
C LYS A 115 8.69 13.93 -8.87
N PHE A 116 9.83 13.62 -8.27
CA PHE A 116 10.78 14.64 -7.79
C PHE A 116 11.48 15.32 -8.96
N LYS A 117 11.93 16.58 -8.76
CA LYS A 117 12.65 17.38 -9.79
C LYS A 117 13.94 16.70 -10.21
N ASP A 118 14.65 16.14 -9.23
CA ASP A 118 15.92 15.48 -9.43
C ASP A 118 15.76 13.96 -9.27
N GLY A 119 15.53 13.24 -10.38
CA GLY A 119 15.51 11.79 -10.39
C GLY A 119 14.28 11.14 -10.99
N ASP A 120 14.26 9.81 -10.91
CA ASP A 120 13.14 8.98 -11.41
C ASP A 120 12.16 8.55 -10.32
N ASP A 121 12.45 8.89 -9.06
CA ASP A 121 11.60 8.56 -7.93
C ASP A 121 10.32 9.41 -7.94
N CYS A 122 9.25 8.84 -7.40
CA CYS A 122 7.96 9.49 -7.29
C CYS A 122 7.49 9.55 -5.83
N LEU A 123 6.52 10.43 -5.57
CA LEU A 123 5.92 10.61 -4.24
C LEU A 123 5.45 9.29 -3.62
N SER A 124 4.83 8.42 -4.42
CA SER A 124 4.37 7.10 -3.93
C SER A 124 5.52 6.24 -3.41
N SER A 125 6.69 6.28 -4.08
CA SER A 125 7.89 5.55 -3.65
C SER A 125 8.48 6.13 -2.36
N ALA A 126 8.47 7.45 -2.21
CA ALA A 126 8.95 8.11 -1.00
C ALA A 126 8.07 7.77 0.21
N ILE A 127 6.74 7.91 0.08
CA ILE A 127 5.78 7.55 1.14
C ILE A 127 5.91 6.07 1.51
N PHE A 128 6.04 5.19 0.52
CA PHE A 128 6.21 3.77 0.78
C PHE A 128 7.54 3.46 1.48
N SER A 129 8.63 4.14 1.11
CA SER A 129 9.92 3.98 1.77
C SER A 129 9.89 4.43 3.24
N GLU A 130 9.19 5.52 3.55
CA GLU A 130 8.97 5.95 4.94
C GLU A 130 8.14 4.94 5.73
N LEU A 131 7.10 4.37 5.13
CA LEU A 131 6.33 3.28 5.74
C LEU A 131 7.22 2.08 6.07
N ILE A 132 8.06 1.64 5.14
CA ILE A 132 9.01 0.54 5.37
C ILE A 132 9.98 0.87 6.51
N TYR A 133 10.54 2.09 6.51
CA TYR A 133 11.42 2.56 7.59
C TYR A 133 10.71 2.57 8.95
N TYR A 134 9.46 3.03 9.00
CA TYR A 134 8.64 2.99 10.21
C TYR A 134 8.45 1.56 10.72
N ILE A 135 8.13 0.60 9.83
CA ILE A 135 8.00 -0.80 10.20
C ILE A 135 9.32 -1.35 10.73
N PHE A 136 10.47 -1.05 10.12
CA PHE A 136 11.77 -1.47 10.63
C PHE A 136 12.03 -0.95 12.05
N THR A 137 11.81 0.34 12.28
CA THR A 137 11.99 0.94 13.60
C THR A 137 11.08 0.28 14.65
N MET A 138 9.80 0.08 14.30
CA MET A 138 8.85 -0.57 15.19
C MET A 138 9.24 -2.03 15.50
N THR A 139 9.79 -2.76 14.52
CA THR A 139 10.16 -4.16 14.71
C THR A 139 11.44 -4.31 15.53
N ASP A 140 12.41 -3.41 15.39
CA ASP A 140 13.65 -3.43 16.17
C ASP A 140 13.39 -3.11 17.64
N ASP A 141 12.51 -2.13 17.92
CA ASP A 141 12.34 -1.59 19.28
C ASP A 141 11.17 -2.23 20.05
N THR A 142 10.17 -2.79 19.35
CA THR A 142 8.89 -3.12 19.98
C THR A 142 8.42 -4.54 19.71
N ILE A 143 8.50 -5.03 18.50
CA ILE A 143 8.00 -6.37 18.12
C ILE A 143 9.02 -7.13 17.29
N GLY A 144 9.30 -8.38 17.68
CA GLY A 144 10.25 -9.25 16.96
C GLY A 144 9.65 -9.81 15.68
N ALA A 145 9.47 -9.01 14.63
CA ALA A 145 9.14 -9.50 13.30
C ALA A 145 10.41 -9.67 12.46
N THR A 146 10.41 -10.63 11.55
CA THR A 146 11.55 -10.95 10.69
C THR A 146 11.29 -10.65 9.23
N LYS A 147 10.05 -10.40 8.87
CA LYS A 147 9.63 -10.10 7.50
C LYS A 147 8.53 -9.05 7.46
N ILE A 148 8.49 -8.33 6.34
CA ILE A 148 7.32 -7.56 5.93
C ILE A 148 6.65 -8.33 4.81
N VAL A 149 5.34 -8.50 4.87
CA VAL A 149 4.54 -9.20 3.86
C VAL A 149 3.44 -8.31 3.32
N LEU A 150 3.05 -8.54 2.08
CA LEU A 150 1.91 -7.89 1.44
C LEU A 150 1.34 -8.75 0.32
N TYR A 151 0.13 -8.42 -0.14
CA TYR A 151 -0.53 -9.06 -1.28
C TYR A 151 -0.73 -8.02 -2.37
N ALA A 152 0.12 -8.08 -3.40
CA ALA A 152 0.14 -7.10 -4.49
C ALA A 152 -0.91 -7.42 -5.55
N THR A 153 -1.72 -6.43 -5.93
CA THR A 153 -2.51 -6.54 -7.17
C THR A 153 -1.58 -6.69 -8.38
N PRO A 154 -2.02 -7.30 -9.49
CA PRO A 154 -1.16 -7.53 -10.66
C PRO A 154 -0.44 -6.28 -11.16
N ASN A 155 -1.12 -5.13 -11.14
CA ASN A 155 -0.57 -3.85 -11.58
C ASN A 155 0.47 -3.27 -10.60
N ALA A 156 0.41 -3.63 -9.31
CA ALA A 156 1.31 -3.14 -8.27
C ALA A 156 2.58 -4.01 -8.08
N VAL A 157 2.60 -5.24 -8.61
CA VAL A 157 3.77 -6.13 -8.49
C VAL A 157 5.08 -5.47 -8.97
N PRO A 158 5.14 -4.74 -10.11
CA PRO A 158 6.37 -4.07 -10.54
C PRO A 158 6.84 -2.98 -9.55
N PHE A 159 5.90 -2.24 -8.94
CA PHE A 159 6.20 -1.23 -7.93
C PHE A 159 6.87 -1.86 -6.71
N TYR A 160 6.26 -2.87 -6.10
CA TYR A 160 6.82 -3.53 -4.92
C TYR A 160 8.14 -4.24 -5.22
N SER A 161 8.30 -4.81 -6.43
CA SER A 161 9.58 -5.41 -6.85
C SER A 161 10.71 -4.38 -6.91
N LYS A 162 10.44 -3.15 -7.37
CA LYS A 162 11.42 -2.04 -7.33
C LYS A 162 11.75 -1.64 -5.89
N CYS A 163 10.80 -1.74 -4.97
CA CYS A 163 10.98 -1.49 -3.54
C CYS A 163 11.68 -2.65 -2.80
N GLY A 164 12.18 -3.67 -3.50
CA GLY A 164 12.94 -4.77 -2.90
C GLY A 164 12.10 -5.96 -2.40
N PHE A 165 10.80 -5.98 -2.68
CA PHE A 165 9.95 -7.13 -2.33
C PHE A 165 10.13 -8.26 -3.33
N LEU A 166 10.18 -9.47 -2.82
CA LEU A 166 10.24 -10.73 -3.56
C LEU A 166 8.89 -11.44 -3.50
N LYS A 167 8.54 -12.17 -4.56
CA LYS A 167 7.38 -13.07 -4.52
C LYS A 167 7.63 -14.20 -3.53
N PHE A 168 6.58 -14.72 -2.90
CA PHE A 168 6.69 -15.89 -2.04
C PHE A 168 7.40 -17.02 -2.75
N GLN A 169 8.29 -17.70 -2.02
CA GLN A 169 9.02 -18.88 -2.49
C GLN A 169 8.10 -20.10 -2.50
N LYS A 170 8.53 -21.17 -3.15
CA LYS A 170 7.71 -22.39 -3.33
C LYS A 170 7.28 -23.06 -2.02
N ASP A 171 8.11 -22.93 -0.99
CA ASP A 171 7.89 -23.47 0.36
C ASP A 171 7.09 -22.52 1.30
N MET A 172 6.81 -21.30 0.84
CA MET A 172 6.00 -20.34 1.58
C MET A 172 4.53 -20.53 1.27
N LEU A 173 3.72 -20.69 2.31
CA LEU A 173 2.28 -20.84 2.20
C LEU A 173 1.58 -19.49 2.18
N GLN A 174 0.64 -19.33 1.26
CA GLN A 174 -0.23 -18.15 1.23
C GLN A 174 -1.23 -18.23 2.37
N ASN A 175 -1.49 -17.08 3.00
CA ASN A 175 -2.60 -16.97 3.93
C ASN A 175 -3.91 -16.94 3.13
N GLN A 176 -4.69 -18.02 3.22
CA GLN A 176 -5.94 -18.16 2.46
C GLN A 176 -7.00 -17.13 2.87
N ASP A 177 -6.99 -16.69 4.12
CA ASP A 177 -7.93 -15.68 4.62
C ASP A 177 -7.65 -14.27 4.05
N ARG A 178 -6.47 -14.10 3.43
CA ARG A 178 -6.01 -12.84 2.83
C ARG A 178 -5.86 -12.91 1.32
N TYR A 179 -6.21 -14.05 0.74
CA TYR A 179 -6.12 -14.22 -0.70
C TYR A 179 -7.21 -13.42 -1.39
N LEU A 180 -6.84 -12.27 -1.89
CA LEU A 180 -7.65 -11.51 -2.84
C LEU A 180 -7.40 -12.11 -4.23
N ASP A 181 -8.46 -12.45 -4.95
CA ASP A 181 -8.39 -13.07 -6.26
C ASP A 181 -7.39 -12.34 -7.19
N GLY A 182 -6.39 -13.06 -7.65
CA GLY A 182 -5.35 -12.55 -8.54
C GLY A 182 -4.20 -11.78 -7.87
N CYS A 183 -4.21 -11.57 -6.56
CA CYS A 183 -3.10 -10.92 -5.87
C CYS A 183 -1.88 -11.84 -5.76
N THR A 184 -0.68 -11.26 -5.84
CA THR A 184 0.60 -11.94 -5.66
C THR A 184 1.13 -11.71 -4.25
N PRO A 185 1.33 -12.74 -3.42
CA PRO A 185 1.97 -12.59 -2.13
C PRO A 185 3.45 -12.25 -2.31
N MET A 186 3.90 -11.22 -1.60
CA MET A 186 5.27 -10.73 -1.65
C MET A 186 5.81 -10.48 -0.25
N TYR A 187 7.13 -10.54 -0.09
CA TYR A 187 7.80 -10.29 1.17
C TYR A 187 9.14 -9.58 0.99
N THR A 188 9.62 -8.96 2.06
CA THR A 188 11.01 -8.56 2.24
C THR A 188 11.48 -8.95 3.64
N ASP A 189 12.77 -9.21 3.80
CA ASP A 189 13.37 -9.53 5.10
C ASP A 189 13.60 -8.24 5.90
N ILE A 190 13.28 -8.29 7.20
CA ILE A 190 13.69 -7.31 8.19
C ILE A 190 15.03 -7.82 8.75
N ARG A 191 16.05 -7.01 8.68
CA ARG A 191 17.39 -7.37 9.17
C ARG A 191 17.62 -6.90 10.59
#